data_81c59d963931d938d18446536a76957c
#
_entry.id   81c59d963931d938d18446536a76957c
#
_cell.length_a   1.000
_cell.length_b   1.000
_cell.length_c   1.000
_cell.angle_alpha   90.00
_cell.angle_beta   90.00
_cell.angle_gamma   90.00
#
_symmetry.space_group_name_H-M   'P 1'
#
loop_
_entity.id
_entity.type
_entity.pdbx_description
1 polymer ?
#
loop_
_entity_poly.entity_id
_entity_poly.type
_entity_poly.pdbx_seq_one_letter_code
_entity_poly.pdbx_strand_id
1 'polypeptide(L)'
;MSGYEALAASYDALMADASYRKRADFLDRLLQKSAIPVHSVLDLACGTGTISCLLAQRGYQVIATDGSEEMLTQAAGKAAALEERMPLFLHQDMTRLRLAEPVDAAVSTLDSLNYLTREKDVRETFRRVWQWLRPGGQFIFDVNTPYKLQRMDGQIYMDETEETCCVWRTFFSRRTQVCTYQVDLFQLRPDGAWERTFEEHRERAWSREQLQAWLEESGFEKITVTGDLSLRAPREDADRWIVRAEKAPVKKKK
;
A
#
# COMPACT_ATOMS: atom_id res chain seq x y z
N MET A 1 -1.42 16.87 5.09
CA MET A 1 -1.05 17.21 3.70
C MET A 1 -0.74 15.90 3.03
N SER A 2 -1.42 15.59 1.93
CA SER A 2 -1.13 14.39 1.13
C SER A 2 0.24 14.62 0.48
N GLY A 3 1.17 13.68 0.63
CA GLY A 3 2.53 13.86 0.12
C GLY A 3 2.71 13.44 -1.33
N TYR A 4 1.67 13.52 -2.17
CA TYR A 4 1.69 13.05 -3.56
C TYR A 4 0.97 14.02 -4.53
N GLU A 5 0.92 15.31 -4.22
CA GLU A 5 0.17 16.27 -5.03
C GLU A 5 0.81 16.46 -6.41
N ALA A 6 2.12 16.69 -6.46
CA ALA A 6 2.84 16.88 -7.72
C ALA A 6 3.26 15.57 -8.39
N LEU A 7 3.57 14.54 -7.59
CA LEU A 7 4.08 13.27 -8.07
C LEU A 7 2.99 12.41 -8.73
N ALA A 8 1.71 12.58 -8.34
CA ALA A 8 0.60 11.72 -8.78
C ALA A 8 0.49 11.57 -10.30
N ALA A 9 0.66 12.66 -11.05
CA ALA A 9 0.56 12.66 -12.52
C ALA A 9 1.68 11.85 -13.20
N SER A 10 2.88 11.82 -12.62
CA SER A 10 4.04 11.11 -13.16
C SER A 10 4.32 9.77 -12.46
N TYR A 11 3.54 9.45 -11.42
CA TYR A 11 3.80 8.31 -10.53
C TYR A 11 3.92 6.98 -11.27
N ASP A 12 2.97 6.67 -12.15
CA ASP A 12 2.98 5.40 -12.87
C ASP A 12 4.16 5.27 -13.85
N ALA A 13 4.58 6.38 -14.46
CA ALA A 13 5.75 6.40 -15.36
C ALA A 13 7.05 6.17 -14.58
N LEU A 14 7.18 6.80 -13.41
CA LEU A 14 8.33 6.64 -12.51
C LEU A 14 8.34 5.26 -11.83
N MET A 15 7.17 4.64 -11.63
CA MET A 15 7.01 3.34 -10.99
C MET A 15 6.83 2.19 -11.99
N ALA A 16 7.28 2.34 -13.25
CA ALA A 16 7.14 1.33 -14.30
C ALA A 16 7.68 -0.06 -13.89
N ASP A 17 8.72 -0.10 -13.04
CA ASP A 17 9.35 -1.33 -12.54
C ASP A 17 8.62 -1.97 -11.34
N ALA A 18 7.52 -1.39 -10.84
CA ALA A 18 6.81 -1.87 -9.65
C ALA A 18 6.18 -3.27 -9.80
N SER A 19 6.30 -3.87 -10.99
CA SER A 19 5.82 -5.23 -11.27
C SER A 19 4.35 -5.45 -10.87
N TYR A 20 3.49 -4.45 -11.08
CA TYR A 20 2.08 -4.45 -10.66
C TYR A 20 1.32 -5.72 -11.03
N ARG A 21 1.50 -6.24 -12.27
CA ARG A 21 0.84 -7.49 -12.71
C ARG A 21 1.26 -8.68 -11.87
N LYS A 22 2.58 -8.84 -11.62
CA LYS A 22 3.10 -9.94 -10.78
C LYS A 22 2.58 -9.83 -9.35
N ARG A 23 2.48 -8.60 -8.83
CA ARG A 23 1.95 -8.33 -7.49
C ARG A 23 0.47 -8.67 -7.41
N ALA A 24 -0.33 -8.25 -8.39
CA ALA A 24 -1.74 -8.60 -8.46
C ALA A 24 -1.97 -10.13 -8.61
N ASP A 25 -1.15 -10.83 -9.41
CA ASP A 25 -1.20 -12.30 -9.52
C ASP A 25 -0.82 -13.00 -8.20
N PHE A 26 0.12 -12.43 -7.46
CA PHE A 26 0.49 -12.95 -6.15
C PHE A 26 -0.62 -12.74 -5.13
N LEU A 27 -1.23 -11.54 -5.09
CA LEU A 27 -2.38 -11.27 -4.25
C LEU A 27 -3.55 -12.19 -4.56
N ASP A 28 -3.90 -12.35 -5.84
CA ASP A 28 -4.97 -13.26 -6.28
C ASP A 28 -4.75 -14.67 -5.75
N ARG A 29 -3.54 -15.21 -5.88
CA ARG A 29 -3.20 -16.53 -5.31
C ARG A 29 -3.36 -16.61 -3.79
N LEU A 30 -3.12 -15.52 -3.07
CA LEU A 30 -3.33 -15.46 -1.62
C LEU A 30 -4.83 -15.35 -1.29
N LEU A 31 -5.57 -14.54 -2.05
CA LEU A 31 -7.02 -14.37 -1.88
C LEU A 31 -7.76 -15.68 -2.12
N GLN A 32 -7.37 -16.46 -3.15
CA GLN A 32 -7.94 -17.78 -3.43
C GLN A 32 -7.66 -18.80 -2.33
N LYS A 33 -6.65 -18.59 -1.48
CA LYS A 33 -6.33 -19.43 -0.31
C LYS A 33 -6.98 -18.93 0.99
N SER A 34 -7.92 -18.02 0.91
CA SER A 34 -8.66 -17.54 2.07
C SER A 34 -9.50 -18.64 2.71
N ALA A 35 -9.77 -18.53 4.01
CA ALA A 35 -10.65 -19.44 4.74
C ALA A 35 -12.12 -19.31 4.31
N ILE A 36 -12.49 -18.22 3.67
CA ILE A 36 -13.81 -17.98 3.08
C ILE A 36 -13.66 -17.62 1.60
N PRO A 37 -14.68 -17.85 0.75
CA PRO A 37 -14.69 -17.29 -0.60
C PRO A 37 -14.53 -15.78 -0.58
N VAL A 38 -13.65 -15.25 -1.44
CA VAL A 38 -13.40 -13.82 -1.55
C VAL A 38 -14.09 -13.29 -2.80
N HIS A 39 -15.04 -12.39 -2.62
CA HIS A 39 -15.75 -11.68 -3.70
C HIS A 39 -15.49 -10.18 -3.62
N SER A 40 -15.42 -9.62 -2.40
CA SER A 40 -15.19 -8.21 -2.14
C SER A 40 -13.82 -7.98 -1.52
N VAL A 41 -13.08 -6.99 -2.04
CA VAL A 41 -11.71 -6.65 -1.62
C VAL A 41 -11.65 -5.15 -1.35
N LEU A 42 -11.15 -4.77 -0.17
CA LEU A 42 -10.69 -3.41 0.12
C LEU A 42 -9.24 -3.28 -0.35
N ASP A 43 -8.95 -2.30 -1.19
CA ASP A 43 -7.58 -1.84 -1.49
C ASP A 43 -7.32 -0.56 -0.69
N LEU A 44 -6.55 -0.69 0.39
CA LEU A 44 -6.29 0.35 1.38
C LEU A 44 -5.04 1.13 1.00
N ALA A 45 -5.14 2.44 0.81
CA ALA A 45 -4.12 3.31 0.23
C ALA A 45 -3.73 2.85 -1.19
N CYS A 46 -4.70 2.91 -2.09
CA CYS A 46 -4.62 2.35 -3.43
C CYS A 46 -3.76 3.18 -4.41
N GLY A 47 -3.36 4.40 -4.03
CA GLY A 47 -2.64 5.32 -4.89
C GLY A 47 -3.38 5.56 -6.21
N THR A 48 -2.68 5.43 -7.34
CA THR A 48 -3.24 5.57 -8.69
C THR A 48 -4.13 4.40 -9.13
N GLY A 49 -4.50 3.49 -8.22
CA GLY A 49 -5.49 2.43 -8.44
C GLY A 49 -5.06 1.29 -9.38
N THR A 50 -3.77 1.17 -9.71
CA THR A 50 -3.31 0.13 -10.65
C THR A 50 -3.59 -1.29 -10.12
N ILE A 51 -3.33 -1.57 -8.83
CA ILE A 51 -3.66 -2.85 -8.21
C ILE A 51 -5.18 -3.03 -8.14
N SER A 52 -5.93 -2.00 -7.75
CA SER A 52 -7.40 -2.02 -7.71
C SER A 52 -8.00 -2.44 -9.05
N CYS A 53 -7.57 -1.82 -10.16
CA CYS A 53 -8.01 -2.15 -11.51
C CYS A 53 -7.64 -3.58 -11.89
N LEU A 54 -6.43 -4.04 -11.58
CA LEU A 54 -5.98 -5.41 -11.86
C LEU A 54 -6.76 -6.45 -11.06
N LEU A 55 -7.16 -6.17 -9.82
CA LEU A 55 -8.01 -7.05 -9.02
C LEU A 55 -9.45 -7.08 -9.56
N ALA A 56 -9.99 -5.93 -9.95
CA ALA A 56 -11.32 -5.84 -10.57
C ALA A 56 -11.40 -6.65 -11.87
N GLN A 57 -10.37 -6.59 -12.72
CA GLN A 57 -10.25 -7.42 -13.94
C GLN A 57 -10.23 -8.93 -13.64
N ARG A 58 -9.76 -9.35 -12.45
CA ARG A 58 -9.80 -10.75 -11.98
C ARG A 58 -11.14 -11.17 -11.39
N GLY A 59 -12.13 -10.26 -11.36
CA GLY A 59 -13.50 -10.55 -10.97
C GLY A 59 -13.86 -10.15 -9.55
N TYR A 60 -12.96 -9.50 -8.81
CA TYR A 60 -13.27 -9.00 -7.47
C TYR A 60 -14.09 -7.70 -7.53
N GLN A 61 -15.01 -7.54 -6.59
CA GLN A 61 -15.63 -6.25 -6.27
C GLN A 61 -14.64 -5.46 -5.42
N VAL A 62 -14.06 -4.41 -5.98
CA VAL A 62 -13.01 -3.65 -5.30
C VAL A 62 -13.56 -2.33 -4.76
N ILE A 63 -13.35 -2.10 -3.47
CA ILE A 63 -13.47 -0.79 -2.83
C ILE A 63 -12.05 -0.32 -2.58
N ALA A 64 -11.68 0.82 -3.13
CA ALA A 64 -10.32 1.36 -3.08
C ALA A 64 -10.34 2.70 -2.34
N THR A 65 -9.46 2.85 -1.36
CA THR A 65 -9.38 4.09 -0.57
C THR A 65 -7.98 4.68 -0.62
N ASP A 66 -7.89 6.00 -0.70
CA ASP A 66 -6.64 6.72 -0.57
C ASP A 66 -6.86 8.06 0.15
N GLY A 67 -5.80 8.58 0.77
CA GLY A 67 -5.78 9.88 1.44
C GLY A 67 -5.49 11.06 0.51
N SER A 68 -5.11 10.81 -0.76
CA SER A 68 -4.83 11.82 -1.78
C SER A 68 -5.95 11.86 -2.82
N GLU A 69 -6.56 13.03 -3.00
CA GLU A 69 -7.55 13.27 -4.07
C GLU A 69 -6.90 13.23 -5.46
N GLU A 70 -5.64 13.66 -5.56
CA GLU A 70 -4.86 13.65 -6.80
C GLU A 70 -4.61 12.21 -7.27
N MET A 71 -4.20 11.33 -6.34
CA MET A 71 -4.05 9.90 -6.63
C MET A 71 -5.36 9.27 -7.08
N LEU A 72 -6.46 9.57 -6.41
CA LEU A 72 -7.78 9.04 -6.76
C LEU A 72 -8.29 9.59 -8.10
N THR A 73 -7.92 10.80 -8.48
CA THR A 73 -8.21 11.37 -9.80
C THR A 73 -7.53 10.55 -10.90
N GLN A 74 -6.24 10.20 -10.73
CA GLN A 74 -5.52 9.32 -11.65
C GLN A 74 -6.15 7.91 -11.67
N ALA A 75 -6.52 7.40 -10.51
CA ALA A 75 -7.15 6.08 -10.40
C ALA A 75 -8.50 6.02 -11.14
N ALA A 76 -9.34 7.03 -10.98
CA ALA A 76 -10.62 7.12 -11.68
C ALA A 76 -10.44 7.22 -13.20
N GLY A 77 -9.47 8.03 -13.69
CA GLY A 77 -9.12 8.12 -15.10
C GLY A 77 -8.68 6.78 -15.68
N LYS A 78 -7.85 6.03 -14.95
CA LYS A 78 -7.39 4.69 -15.32
C LYS A 78 -8.53 3.68 -15.37
N ALA A 79 -9.41 3.71 -14.37
CA ALA A 79 -10.55 2.80 -14.26
C ALA A 79 -11.63 3.05 -15.34
N ALA A 80 -11.73 4.27 -15.89
CA ALA A 80 -12.65 4.58 -16.96
C ALA A 80 -12.45 3.73 -18.23
N ALA A 81 -11.26 3.14 -18.40
CA ALA A 81 -10.97 2.18 -19.46
C ALA A 81 -11.54 0.76 -19.17
N LEU A 82 -12.05 0.52 -17.96
CA LEU A 82 -12.70 -0.74 -17.56
C LEU A 82 -14.21 -0.59 -17.76
N GLU A 83 -14.74 -1.10 -18.85
CA GLU A 83 -16.18 -0.96 -19.21
C GLU A 83 -17.11 -1.60 -18.18
N GLU A 84 -16.70 -2.71 -17.58
CA GLU A 84 -17.43 -3.43 -16.53
C GLU A 84 -16.57 -3.60 -15.27
N ARG A 85 -17.14 -3.52 -14.08
CA ARG A 85 -16.45 -3.78 -12.80
C ARG A 85 -15.39 -2.73 -12.42
N MET A 86 -15.72 -1.45 -12.56
CA MET A 86 -14.85 -0.39 -12.02
C MET A 86 -14.74 -0.48 -10.50
N PRO A 87 -13.53 -0.32 -9.92
CA PRO A 87 -13.39 -0.13 -8.49
C PRO A 87 -14.18 1.08 -7.98
N LEU A 88 -14.74 0.98 -6.77
CA LEU A 88 -15.31 2.13 -6.08
C LEU A 88 -14.19 2.87 -5.34
N PHE A 89 -13.85 4.06 -5.80
CA PHE A 89 -12.83 4.90 -5.17
C PHE A 89 -13.44 5.82 -4.11
N LEU A 90 -12.83 5.87 -2.91
CA LEU A 90 -13.27 6.69 -1.79
C LEU A 90 -12.08 7.45 -1.19
N HIS A 91 -12.21 8.76 -1.06
CA HIS A 91 -11.21 9.58 -0.37
C HIS A 91 -11.32 9.36 1.14
N GLN A 92 -10.40 8.60 1.73
CA GLN A 92 -10.38 8.28 3.15
C GLN A 92 -8.95 8.10 3.67
N ASP A 93 -8.68 8.65 4.85
CA ASP A 93 -7.53 8.32 5.66
C ASP A 93 -7.68 6.90 6.24
N MET A 94 -6.66 6.05 6.11
CA MET A 94 -6.70 4.67 6.58
C MET A 94 -6.92 4.53 8.09
N THR A 95 -6.56 5.55 8.90
CA THR A 95 -6.82 5.58 10.35
C THR A 95 -8.29 5.89 10.67
N ARG A 96 -9.07 6.33 9.68
CA ARG A 96 -10.48 6.71 9.79
C ARG A 96 -11.39 5.90 8.89
N LEU A 97 -10.89 4.78 8.38
CA LEU A 97 -11.60 3.90 7.46
C LEU A 97 -13.04 3.61 7.91
N ARG A 98 -13.98 3.81 6.99
CA ARG A 98 -15.40 3.47 7.13
C ARG A 98 -15.92 2.91 5.81
N LEU A 99 -16.57 1.76 5.87
CA LEU A 99 -17.23 1.14 4.73
C LEU A 99 -18.73 1.04 4.99
N ALA A 100 -19.53 0.91 3.93
CA ALA A 100 -20.96 0.66 4.07
C ALA A 100 -21.24 -0.76 4.59
N GLU A 101 -20.43 -1.74 4.16
CA GLU A 101 -20.52 -3.15 4.53
C GLU A 101 -19.14 -3.77 4.70
N PRO A 102 -19.02 -4.82 5.54
CA PRO A 102 -17.76 -5.56 5.66
C PRO A 102 -17.39 -6.28 4.36
N VAL A 103 -16.08 -6.35 4.09
CA VAL A 103 -15.47 -7.01 2.93
C VAL A 103 -14.89 -8.37 3.28
N ASP A 104 -14.65 -9.22 2.28
CA ASP A 104 -14.10 -10.56 2.47
C ASP A 104 -12.58 -10.53 2.67
N ALA A 105 -11.90 -9.56 2.06
CA ALA A 105 -10.47 -9.36 2.24
C ALA A 105 -10.08 -7.88 2.16
N ALA A 106 -8.93 -7.54 2.73
CA ALA A 106 -8.29 -6.25 2.56
C ALA A 106 -6.86 -6.45 2.09
N VAL A 107 -6.40 -5.57 1.21
CA VAL A 107 -5.00 -5.50 0.75
C VAL A 107 -4.47 -4.08 0.97
N SER A 108 -3.16 -3.94 1.17
CA SER A 108 -2.46 -2.65 1.17
C SER A 108 -1.05 -2.90 0.65
N THR A 109 -0.69 -2.30 -0.46
CA THR A 109 0.54 -2.64 -1.18
C THR A 109 1.46 -1.45 -1.35
N LEU A 110 2.71 -1.74 -1.74
CA LEU A 110 3.74 -0.73 -2.00
C LEU A 110 3.99 0.17 -0.78
N ASP A 111 4.31 -0.49 0.36
CA ASP A 111 4.77 0.14 1.61
C ASP A 111 3.86 1.22 2.22
N SER A 112 2.60 1.29 1.80
CA SER A 112 1.68 2.32 2.27
C SER A 112 1.59 2.42 3.81
N LEU A 113 1.72 1.29 4.54
CA LEU A 113 1.71 1.29 5.99
C LEU A 113 2.97 1.89 6.63
N ASN A 114 4.10 1.96 5.92
CA ASN A 114 5.29 2.63 6.42
C ASN A 114 5.10 4.15 6.54
N TYR A 115 4.17 4.75 5.78
CA TYR A 115 3.80 6.16 5.89
C TYR A 115 3.11 6.51 7.21
N LEU A 116 2.58 5.54 7.92
CA LEU A 116 2.09 5.71 9.28
C LEU A 116 3.28 5.74 10.25
N THR A 117 3.86 6.92 10.45
CA THR A 117 5.08 7.08 11.27
C THR A 117 4.82 7.05 12.79
N ARG A 118 3.55 7.04 13.22
CA ARG A 118 3.16 6.97 14.64
C ARG A 118 2.53 5.61 14.93
N GLU A 119 2.98 4.95 15.98
CA GLU A 119 2.46 3.64 16.42
C GLU A 119 0.93 3.62 16.56
N LYS A 120 0.38 4.66 17.18
CA LYS A 120 -1.07 4.77 17.37
C LYS A 120 -1.87 4.71 16.06
N ASP A 121 -1.29 5.22 14.96
CA ASP A 121 -1.97 5.26 13.66
C ASP A 121 -1.95 3.87 13.00
N VAL A 122 -0.85 3.11 13.13
CA VAL A 122 -0.77 1.72 12.66
C VAL A 122 -1.78 0.85 13.42
N ARG A 123 -1.82 0.96 14.74
CA ARG A 123 -2.75 0.20 15.61
C ARG A 123 -4.21 0.54 15.28
N GLU A 124 -4.53 1.82 15.10
CA GLU A 124 -5.89 2.23 14.73
C GLU A 124 -6.25 1.71 13.32
N THR A 125 -5.32 1.76 12.37
CA THR A 125 -5.53 1.20 11.03
C THR A 125 -5.82 -0.30 11.09
N PHE A 126 -5.03 -1.09 11.85
CA PHE A 126 -5.27 -2.53 12.02
C PHE A 126 -6.63 -2.81 12.66
N ARG A 127 -7.01 -2.03 13.70
CA ARG A 127 -8.31 -2.13 14.34
C ARG A 127 -9.45 -1.83 13.35
N ARG A 128 -9.29 -0.81 12.51
CA ARG A 128 -10.29 -0.44 11.49
C ARG A 128 -10.42 -1.52 10.44
N VAL A 129 -9.32 -2.02 9.89
CA VAL A 129 -9.36 -3.12 8.91
C VAL A 129 -10.04 -4.34 9.53
N TRP A 130 -9.67 -4.74 10.76
CA TRP A 130 -10.31 -5.85 11.46
C TRP A 130 -11.82 -5.64 11.60
N GLN A 131 -12.26 -4.43 11.96
CA GLN A 131 -13.68 -4.10 12.09
C GLN A 131 -14.45 -4.34 10.78
N TRP A 132 -13.87 -3.95 9.65
CA TRP A 132 -14.52 -4.01 8.33
C TRP A 132 -14.24 -5.29 7.56
N LEU A 133 -13.50 -6.24 8.10
CA LEU A 133 -13.40 -7.58 7.54
C LEU A 133 -14.55 -8.46 8.03
N ARG A 134 -15.06 -9.31 7.15
CA ARG A 134 -15.95 -10.41 7.54
C ARG A 134 -15.20 -11.44 8.38
N PRO A 135 -15.86 -12.15 9.31
CA PRO A 135 -15.25 -13.26 10.02
C PRO A 135 -14.72 -14.33 9.05
N GLY A 136 -13.48 -14.74 9.22
CA GLY A 136 -12.75 -15.62 8.30
C GLY A 136 -12.05 -14.86 7.17
N GLY A 137 -12.25 -13.56 7.04
CA GLY A 137 -11.58 -12.71 6.06
C GLY A 137 -10.11 -12.48 6.41
N GLN A 138 -9.33 -12.01 5.45
CA GLN A 138 -7.90 -11.82 5.59
C GLN A 138 -7.45 -10.41 5.25
N PHE A 139 -6.40 -9.95 5.91
CA PHE A 139 -5.67 -8.73 5.59
C PHE A 139 -4.28 -9.08 5.08
N ILE A 140 -3.92 -8.58 3.90
CA ILE A 140 -2.63 -8.80 3.26
C ILE A 140 -2.01 -7.44 2.99
N PHE A 141 -0.81 -7.22 3.49
CA PHE A 141 -0.10 -5.98 3.21
C PHE A 141 1.39 -6.21 3.04
N ASP A 142 2.07 -5.28 2.41
CA ASP A 142 3.52 -5.27 2.40
C ASP A 142 4.09 -4.05 3.14
N VAL A 143 5.33 -4.21 3.58
CA VAL A 143 6.10 -3.13 4.21
C VAL A 143 7.56 -3.18 3.79
N ASN A 144 8.17 -2.02 3.64
CA ASN A 144 9.62 -1.87 3.60
C ASN A 144 10.20 -2.29 4.96
N THR A 145 11.24 -3.10 4.93
CA THR A 145 11.87 -3.62 6.15
C THR A 145 12.77 -2.58 6.80
N PRO A 146 13.09 -2.76 8.10
CA PRO A 146 14.14 -1.98 8.74
C PRO A 146 15.48 -2.06 8.02
N TYR A 147 15.82 -3.22 7.46
CA TYR A 147 17.04 -3.42 6.67
C TYR A 147 17.08 -2.49 5.45
N LYS A 148 15.99 -2.48 4.65
CA LYS A 148 15.91 -1.60 3.46
C LYS A 148 16.02 -0.13 3.84
N LEU A 149 15.17 0.33 4.78
CA LEU A 149 15.11 1.75 5.11
C LEU A 149 16.41 2.28 5.71
N GLN A 150 17.12 1.46 6.50
CA GLN A 150 18.46 1.81 7.02
C GLN A 150 19.49 1.93 5.91
N ARG A 151 19.47 1.03 4.93
CA ARG A 151 20.42 1.01 3.80
C ARG A 151 20.22 2.20 2.85
N MET A 152 19.05 2.82 2.86
CA MET A 152 18.77 3.99 2.04
C MET A 152 19.41 5.28 2.59
N ASP A 153 19.96 5.27 3.82
CA ASP A 153 20.58 6.46 4.42
C ASP A 153 21.66 7.06 3.54
N GLY A 154 21.53 8.36 3.22
CA GLY A 154 22.48 9.11 2.40
C GLY A 154 22.50 8.72 0.91
N GLN A 155 21.53 7.94 0.43
CA GLN A 155 21.46 7.59 -0.99
C GLN A 155 20.77 8.69 -1.80
N ILE A 156 21.14 8.76 -3.08
CA ILE A 156 20.48 9.61 -4.08
C ILE A 156 20.08 8.70 -5.24
N TYR A 157 18.81 8.78 -5.61
CA TYR A 157 18.26 8.10 -6.78
C TYR A 157 17.76 9.13 -7.78
N MET A 158 17.82 8.81 -9.04
CA MET A 158 17.32 9.66 -10.11
C MET A 158 16.59 8.78 -11.12
N ASP A 159 15.33 9.17 -11.39
CA ASP A 159 14.51 8.59 -12.44
C ASP A 159 14.21 9.67 -13.47
N GLU A 160 14.40 9.38 -14.76
CA GLU A 160 14.29 10.34 -15.83
C GLU A 160 13.49 9.78 -17.00
N THR A 161 12.64 10.63 -17.58
CA THR A 161 11.97 10.45 -18.86
C THR A 161 12.25 11.68 -19.73
N GLU A 162 11.73 11.73 -20.96
CA GLU A 162 11.87 12.92 -21.82
C GLU A 162 11.20 14.17 -21.22
N GLU A 163 10.15 14.01 -20.40
CA GLU A 163 9.35 15.11 -19.87
C GLU A 163 9.42 15.26 -18.34
N THR A 164 10.12 14.35 -17.65
CA THR A 164 10.17 14.33 -16.19
C THR A 164 11.53 13.89 -15.69
N CYS A 165 12.09 14.62 -14.73
CA CYS A 165 13.26 14.19 -13.97
C CYS A 165 12.92 14.24 -12.47
N CYS A 166 13.12 13.13 -11.78
CA CYS A 166 12.83 12.99 -10.36
C CYS A 166 14.10 12.64 -9.58
N VAL A 167 14.48 13.48 -8.62
CA VAL A 167 15.67 13.27 -7.79
C VAL A 167 15.23 13.00 -6.35
N TRP A 168 15.57 11.81 -5.84
CA TRP A 168 15.27 11.37 -4.49
C TRP A 168 16.54 11.42 -3.63
N ARG A 169 16.49 12.15 -2.52
CA ARG A 169 17.52 12.13 -1.49
C ARG A 169 16.94 11.52 -0.22
N THR A 170 17.65 10.56 0.37
CA THR A 170 17.12 9.79 1.49
C THR A 170 17.99 9.96 2.73
N PHE A 171 17.32 10.08 3.88
CA PHE A 171 17.96 10.27 5.18
C PHE A 171 17.28 9.38 6.21
N PHE A 172 18.02 8.50 6.88
CA PHE A 172 17.47 7.61 7.89
C PHE A 172 17.87 8.02 9.30
N SER A 173 16.89 8.21 10.16
CA SER A 173 17.10 8.49 11.58
C SER A 173 17.06 7.21 12.40
N ARG A 174 18.21 6.76 12.89
CA ARG A 174 18.29 5.58 13.77
C ARG A 174 17.49 5.75 15.08
N ARG A 175 17.36 6.98 15.59
CA ARG A 175 16.62 7.29 16.82
C ARG A 175 15.12 7.10 16.65
N THR A 176 14.56 7.57 15.54
CA THR A 176 13.12 7.54 15.27
C THR A 176 12.71 6.38 14.37
N GLN A 177 13.68 5.68 13.76
CA GLN A 177 13.47 4.64 12.75
C GLN A 177 12.70 5.15 11.54
N VAL A 178 12.85 6.44 11.19
CA VAL A 178 12.17 7.10 10.07
C VAL A 178 13.17 7.38 8.96
N CYS A 179 12.84 6.96 7.75
CA CYS A 179 13.46 7.39 6.51
C CYS A 179 12.69 8.58 5.94
N THR A 180 13.39 9.67 5.68
CA THR A 180 12.85 10.85 5.02
C THR A 180 13.34 10.85 3.58
N TYR A 181 12.42 10.98 2.63
CA TYR A 181 12.70 11.13 1.21
C TYR A 181 12.41 12.58 0.83
N GLN A 182 13.42 13.28 0.37
CA GLN A 182 13.29 14.59 -0.23
C GLN A 182 13.28 14.42 -1.74
N VAL A 183 12.19 14.81 -2.37
CA VAL A 183 11.90 14.56 -3.78
C VAL A 183 11.85 15.89 -4.51
N ASP A 184 12.79 16.11 -5.41
CA ASP A 184 12.72 17.17 -6.40
C ASP A 184 12.17 16.59 -7.70
N LEU A 185 10.99 17.03 -8.09
CA LEU A 185 10.36 16.67 -9.36
C LEU A 185 10.46 17.84 -10.32
N PHE A 186 11.06 17.60 -11.47
CA PHE A 186 11.12 18.53 -12.58
C PHE A 186 10.22 18.01 -13.70
N GLN A 187 9.32 18.84 -14.18
CA GLN A 187 8.38 18.49 -15.25
C GLN A 187 8.49 19.49 -16.40
N LEU A 188 8.59 18.98 -17.63
CA LEU A 188 8.64 19.80 -18.84
C LEU A 188 7.26 20.36 -19.13
N ARG A 189 7.18 21.68 -19.22
CA ARG A 189 5.95 22.41 -19.55
C ARG A 189 5.80 22.52 -21.07
N PRO A 190 4.56 22.74 -21.59
CA PRO A 190 4.33 22.93 -23.00
C PRO A 190 5.09 24.13 -23.63
N ASP A 191 5.49 25.11 -22.82
CA ASP A 191 6.30 26.26 -23.24
C ASP A 191 7.80 25.96 -23.32
N GLY A 192 8.22 24.71 -23.01
CA GLY A 192 9.61 24.27 -23.01
C GLY A 192 10.38 24.61 -21.73
N ALA A 193 9.74 25.24 -20.72
CA ALA A 193 10.34 25.50 -19.43
C ALA A 193 10.22 24.28 -18.51
N TRP A 194 11.18 24.08 -17.63
CA TRP A 194 11.11 23.07 -16.58
C TRP A 194 10.52 23.68 -15.32
N GLU A 195 9.47 23.08 -14.80
CA GLU A 195 8.88 23.43 -13.51
C GLU A 195 9.41 22.47 -12.44
N ARG A 196 9.89 23.01 -11.32
CA ARG A 196 10.36 22.26 -10.17
C ARG A 196 9.32 22.28 -9.08
N THR A 197 8.94 21.12 -8.58
CA THR A 197 8.18 20.94 -7.34
C THR A 197 9.00 20.16 -6.33
N PHE A 198 8.70 20.33 -5.05
CA PHE A 198 9.39 19.64 -3.96
C PHE A 198 8.36 18.98 -3.04
N GLU A 199 8.60 17.70 -2.75
CA GLU A 199 7.80 16.94 -1.80
C GLU A 199 8.72 16.29 -0.76
N GLU A 200 8.19 16.05 0.43
CA GLU A 200 8.86 15.28 1.46
C GLU A 200 7.97 14.13 1.90
N HIS A 201 8.49 12.91 1.78
CA HIS A 201 7.82 11.70 2.24
C HIS A 201 8.56 11.12 3.43
N ARG A 202 7.82 10.46 4.31
CA ARG A 202 8.39 9.85 5.51
C ARG A 202 7.83 8.46 5.68
N GLU A 203 8.73 7.50 5.78
CA GLU A 203 8.40 6.11 6.09
C GLU A 203 9.06 5.70 7.40
N ARG A 204 8.34 4.98 8.23
CA ARG A 204 8.91 4.40 9.44
C ARG A 204 9.12 2.91 9.29
N ALA A 205 10.30 2.47 9.72
CA ALA A 205 10.64 1.07 9.84
C ALA A 205 9.95 0.48 11.08
N TRP A 206 9.06 -0.48 10.86
CA TRP A 206 8.40 -1.23 11.92
C TRP A 206 9.04 -2.62 12.04
N SER A 207 9.34 -3.08 13.26
CA SER A 207 9.85 -4.43 13.43
C SER A 207 8.74 -5.47 13.20
N ARG A 208 9.15 -6.69 12.89
CA ARG A 208 8.23 -7.82 12.73
C ARG A 208 7.42 -8.07 14.01
N GLU A 209 8.07 -8.00 15.16
CA GLU A 209 7.48 -8.20 16.48
C GLU A 209 6.42 -7.14 16.79
N GLN A 210 6.70 -5.87 16.45
CA GLN A 210 5.74 -4.78 16.61
C GLN A 210 4.48 -5.01 15.76
N LEU A 211 4.67 -5.28 14.45
CA LEU A 211 3.54 -5.53 13.55
C LEU A 211 2.71 -6.72 14.01
N GLN A 212 3.37 -7.81 14.42
CA GLN A 212 2.68 -8.99 14.92
C GLN A 212 1.88 -8.69 16.19
N ALA A 213 2.50 -8.05 17.19
CA ALA A 213 1.83 -7.70 18.45
C ALA A 213 0.59 -6.82 18.21
N TRP A 214 0.68 -5.80 17.34
CA TRP A 214 -0.44 -4.90 17.07
C TRP A 214 -1.56 -5.55 16.27
N LEU A 215 -1.24 -6.50 15.38
CA LEU A 215 -2.25 -7.32 14.70
C LEU A 215 -2.99 -8.22 15.69
N GLU A 216 -2.25 -8.91 16.60
CA GLU A 216 -2.83 -9.75 17.65
C GLU A 216 -3.74 -8.94 18.60
N GLU A 217 -3.29 -7.76 19.03
CA GLU A 217 -4.09 -6.83 19.83
C GLU A 217 -5.37 -6.38 19.14
N SER A 218 -5.34 -6.26 17.81
CA SER A 218 -6.50 -5.90 17.01
C SER A 218 -7.46 -7.08 16.80
N GLY A 219 -7.08 -8.30 17.21
CA GLY A 219 -7.88 -9.52 17.11
C GLY A 219 -7.61 -10.36 15.86
N PHE A 220 -6.53 -10.09 15.13
CA PHE A 220 -6.08 -10.96 14.05
C PHE A 220 -5.40 -12.22 14.58
N GLU A 221 -5.56 -13.31 13.85
CA GLU A 221 -4.95 -14.62 14.10
C GLU A 221 -4.16 -15.09 12.88
N LYS A 222 -3.42 -16.20 13.02
CA LYS A 222 -2.66 -16.85 11.93
C LYS A 222 -1.78 -15.88 11.13
N ILE A 223 -1.09 -15.02 11.85
CA ILE A 223 -0.21 -14.02 11.25
C ILE A 223 1.01 -14.72 10.64
N THR A 224 1.25 -14.47 9.38
CA THR A 224 2.40 -15.00 8.63
C THR A 224 3.17 -13.87 7.97
N VAL A 225 4.49 -13.97 7.97
CA VAL A 225 5.39 -13.02 7.30
C VAL A 225 6.24 -13.78 6.30
N THR A 226 6.22 -13.34 5.04
CA THR A 226 6.99 -13.92 3.95
C THR A 226 7.82 -12.86 3.23
N GLY A 227 8.74 -13.31 2.38
CA GLY A 227 9.49 -12.39 1.50
C GLY A 227 8.60 -11.82 0.40
N ASP A 228 9.10 -10.78 -0.29
CA ASP A 228 8.37 -10.13 -1.38
C ASP A 228 8.00 -11.15 -2.48
N LEU A 229 6.73 -11.12 -2.89
CA LEU A 229 6.14 -12.01 -3.90
C LEU A 229 6.48 -13.50 -3.70
N SER A 230 6.67 -13.92 -2.45
CA SER A 230 7.11 -15.25 -2.06
C SER A 230 6.18 -15.84 -0.98
N LEU A 231 6.06 -17.19 -0.96
CA LEU A 231 5.42 -17.91 0.14
C LEU A 231 6.45 -18.45 1.17
N ARG A 232 7.73 -18.16 0.99
CA ARG A 232 8.80 -18.60 1.88
C ARG A 232 9.06 -17.56 2.94
N ALA A 233 9.60 -17.98 4.09
CA ALA A 233 10.07 -17.06 5.12
C ALA A 233 11.03 -16.03 4.52
N PRO A 234 10.99 -14.76 4.95
CA PRO A 234 11.87 -13.74 4.44
C PRO A 234 13.33 -14.02 4.85
N ARG A 235 14.27 -13.63 4.02
CA ARG A 235 15.69 -13.58 4.36
C ARG A 235 15.92 -12.44 5.36
N GLU A 236 17.02 -12.46 6.08
CA GLU A 236 17.40 -11.39 7.02
C GLU A 236 17.65 -10.05 6.29
N ASP A 237 18.17 -10.12 5.06
CA ASP A 237 18.42 -8.98 4.18
C ASP A 237 17.29 -8.68 3.20
N ALA A 238 16.08 -9.14 3.47
CA ALA A 238 14.92 -8.88 2.62
C ALA A 238 14.54 -7.39 2.66
N ASP A 239 14.38 -6.78 1.51
CA ASP A 239 13.97 -5.37 1.40
C ASP A 239 12.48 -5.16 1.74
N ARG A 240 11.64 -6.19 1.56
CA ARG A 240 10.20 -6.11 1.74
C ARG A 240 9.64 -7.38 2.37
N TRP A 241 8.71 -7.19 3.29
CA TRP A 241 7.91 -8.28 3.84
C TRP A 241 6.49 -8.20 3.32
N ILE A 242 5.89 -9.37 3.09
CA ILE A 242 4.44 -9.51 2.93
C ILE A 242 3.89 -10.13 4.21
N VAL A 243 2.94 -9.43 4.81
CA VAL A 243 2.26 -9.86 6.02
C VAL A 243 0.83 -10.27 5.67
N ARG A 244 0.42 -11.41 6.15
CA ARG A 244 -0.95 -11.91 6.04
C ARG A 244 -1.47 -12.21 7.43
N ALA A 245 -2.69 -11.76 7.73
CA ALA A 245 -3.37 -11.99 8.99
C ALA A 245 -4.84 -12.31 8.74
N GLU A 246 -5.45 -13.19 9.53
CA GLU A 246 -6.83 -13.63 9.36
C GLU A 246 -7.69 -13.12 10.54
N LYS A 247 -8.91 -12.67 10.24
CA LYS A 247 -9.93 -12.45 11.26
C LYS A 247 -10.58 -13.78 11.63
N ALA A 248 -10.63 -14.11 12.93
CA ALA A 248 -11.22 -15.36 13.38
C ALA A 248 -12.62 -15.58 12.79
N PRO A 249 -12.95 -16.79 12.33
CA PRO A 249 -14.33 -17.12 11.96
C PRO A 249 -15.25 -17.10 13.17
N VAL A 250 -16.54 -16.80 12.96
CA VAL A 250 -17.53 -16.92 14.04
C VAL A 250 -17.56 -18.37 14.51
N LYS A 251 -17.24 -18.60 15.79
CA LYS A 251 -17.41 -19.94 16.40
C LYS A 251 -18.90 -20.31 16.29
N LYS A 252 -19.25 -21.32 15.50
CA LYS A 252 -20.58 -21.89 15.56
C LYS A 252 -20.82 -22.34 17.00
N LYS A 253 -21.76 -21.72 17.69
CA LYS A 253 -22.25 -22.28 18.96
C LYS A 253 -22.76 -23.68 18.66
N LYS A 254 -22.12 -24.69 19.26
CA LYS A 254 -22.62 -26.07 19.27
C LYS A 254 -23.90 -26.14 20.05
#